data_576e0d1ba29c74f476d459a2b32bc5f1
#
_entry.id   576e0d1ba29c74f476d459a2b32bc5f1
#
_cell.length_a   1.000
_cell.length_b   1.000
_cell.length_c   1.000
_cell.angle_alpha   90.00
_cell.angle_beta   90.00
_cell.angle_gamma   90.00
#
_symmetry.space_group_name_H-M   'P 1'
#
loop_
_entity.id
_entity.type
_entity.pdbx_description
1 polymer ?
#
loop_
_entity_poly.entity_id
_entity_poly.type
_entity_poly.pdbx_seq_one_letter_code
_entity_poly.pdbx_strand_id
1 'polypeptide(L)'
;MARKKTTALKIAEGTARKDRIKQQRTSLLSSVPTASFKLNKRAAAIFRKTCQALIDEEVLTSLDVDAATQYAFWFDMFIALQEKNYAMINEYSNGTNAIAGAATALMKCDDKVQKYSNLLGLSIKARDLMASFEKIEADTESPIEMALKNLG
;
A
#
# COMPACT_ATOMS: atom_id res chain seq x y z
N MET A 1 -6.52 -32.73 -2.71
CA MET A 1 -5.15 -32.13 -2.88
C MET A 1 -4.97 -30.99 -1.89
N ALA A 2 -3.98 -31.04 -1.01
CA ALA A 2 -3.72 -29.98 -0.03
C ALA A 2 -3.16 -28.73 -0.74
N ARG A 3 -3.74 -27.55 -0.46
CA ARG A 3 -3.28 -26.26 -1.01
C ARG A 3 -1.87 -25.97 -0.49
N LYS A 4 -0.92 -25.64 -1.38
CA LYS A 4 0.44 -25.22 -0.98
C LYS A 4 0.35 -23.96 -0.11
N LYS A 5 0.90 -24.00 1.10
CA LYS A 5 0.96 -22.86 2.01
C LYS A 5 1.82 -21.75 1.40
N THR A 6 1.39 -20.49 1.55
CA THR A 6 2.16 -19.31 1.12
C THR A 6 3.44 -19.16 1.96
N THR A 7 4.44 -18.45 1.43
CA THR A 7 5.71 -18.21 2.15
C THR A 7 5.47 -17.47 3.46
N ALA A 8 4.57 -16.47 3.48
CA ALA A 8 4.19 -15.74 4.68
C ALA A 8 3.61 -16.65 5.77
N LEU A 9 2.72 -17.60 5.38
CA LEU A 9 2.15 -18.57 6.33
C LEU A 9 3.22 -19.50 6.91
N LYS A 10 4.19 -19.91 6.09
CA LYS A 10 5.31 -20.76 6.52
C LYS A 10 6.27 -20.04 7.47
N ILE A 11 6.46 -18.74 7.30
CA ILE A 11 7.24 -17.90 8.21
C ILE A 11 6.53 -17.80 9.55
N ALA A 12 5.23 -17.48 9.55
CA ALA A 12 4.41 -17.38 10.76
C ALA A 12 4.31 -18.71 11.54
N GLU A 13 4.35 -19.86 10.84
CA GLU A 13 4.37 -21.20 11.45
C GLU A 13 5.78 -21.68 11.83
N GLY A 14 6.83 -20.88 11.63
CA GLY A 14 8.23 -21.27 11.91
C GLY A 14 8.76 -22.40 11.00
N THR A 15 8.02 -22.75 9.94
CA THR A 15 8.37 -23.86 9.02
C THR A 15 9.08 -23.40 7.74
N ALA A 16 9.35 -22.09 7.61
CA ALA A 16 10.09 -21.56 6.48
C ALA A 16 11.59 -21.83 6.62
N ARG A 17 12.21 -22.41 5.59
CA ARG A 17 13.67 -22.56 5.55
C ARG A 17 14.32 -21.19 5.35
N LYS A 18 15.26 -20.81 6.23
CA LYS A 18 15.99 -19.52 6.21
C LYS A 18 16.70 -19.25 4.87
N ASP A 19 17.22 -20.30 4.21
CA ASP A 19 17.88 -20.26 2.90
C ASP A 19 16.94 -19.88 1.74
N ARG A 20 15.62 -20.00 1.93
CA ARG A 20 14.60 -19.64 0.94
C ARG A 20 13.93 -18.29 1.18
N ILE A 21 14.17 -17.68 2.32
CA ILE A 21 13.77 -16.30 2.61
C ILE A 21 14.78 -15.39 1.91
N LYS A 22 14.56 -15.13 0.61
CA LYS A 22 15.29 -14.07 -0.07
C LYS A 22 14.85 -12.75 0.56
N GLN A 23 15.65 -12.19 1.44
CA GLN A 23 15.55 -10.78 1.77
C GLN A 23 15.78 -10.01 0.47
N GLN A 24 14.70 -9.58 -0.18
CA GLN A 24 14.80 -8.55 -1.20
C GLN A 24 15.25 -7.29 -0.45
N ARG A 25 16.55 -6.99 -0.51
CA ARG A 25 17.08 -5.68 -0.12
C ARG A 25 16.58 -4.67 -1.16
N THR A 26 15.37 -4.22 -0.99
CA THR A 26 14.84 -3.07 -1.71
C THR A 26 15.51 -1.84 -1.11
N SER A 27 16.24 -1.09 -1.94
CA SER A 27 16.85 0.16 -1.50
C SER A 27 15.75 1.17 -1.20
N LEU A 28 15.75 1.70 0.02
CA LEU A 28 14.89 2.81 0.40
C LEU A 28 15.22 4.05 -0.45
N LEU A 29 14.21 4.79 -0.84
CA LEU A 29 14.36 6.02 -1.58
C LEU A 29 14.48 7.20 -0.61
N SER A 30 15.48 8.05 -0.82
CA SER A 30 15.72 9.26 -0.02
C SER A 30 15.15 10.53 -0.66
N SER A 31 14.58 10.43 -1.87
CA SER A 31 14.00 11.56 -2.59
C SER A 31 12.76 11.10 -3.36
N VAL A 32 11.84 12.04 -3.59
CA VAL A 32 10.59 11.76 -4.33
C VAL A 32 10.91 11.30 -5.75
N PRO A 33 10.51 10.07 -6.13
CA PRO A 33 10.78 9.53 -7.46
C PRO A 33 9.91 10.21 -8.53
N THR A 34 10.23 9.93 -9.80
CA THR A 34 9.35 10.27 -10.92
C THR A 34 8.21 9.26 -11.00
N ALA A 35 6.99 9.75 -11.24
CA ALA A 35 5.83 8.89 -11.43
C ALA A 35 5.99 8.00 -12.68
N SER A 36 5.47 6.76 -12.62
CA SER A 36 5.60 5.76 -13.69
C SER A 36 4.91 6.15 -15.00
N PHE A 37 3.92 7.03 -14.93
CA PHE A 37 3.25 7.61 -16.10
C PHE A 37 2.85 9.06 -15.82
N LYS A 38 2.48 9.78 -16.90
CA LYS A 38 2.10 11.19 -16.80
C LYS A 38 0.81 11.37 -15.99
N LEU A 39 0.90 12.10 -14.89
CA LEU A 39 -0.20 12.51 -14.04
C LEU A 39 -0.64 13.94 -14.38
N ASN A 40 -1.91 14.26 -14.14
CA ASN A 40 -2.37 15.65 -14.17
C ASN A 40 -1.82 16.44 -12.96
N LYS A 41 -2.03 17.75 -12.93
CA LYS A 41 -1.47 18.62 -11.88
C LYS A 41 -1.89 18.21 -10.46
N ARG A 42 -3.17 17.85 -10.25
CA ARG A 42 -3.70 17.45 -8.95
C ARG A 42 -3.19 16.08 -8.52
N ALA A 43 -3.24 15.08 -9.41
CA ALA A 43 -2.68 13.77 -9.14
C ALA A 43 -1.17 13.81 -8.87
N ALA A 44 -0.42 14.64 -9.59
CA ALA A 44 1.00 14.82 -9.35
C ALA A 44 1.31 15.45 -7.97
N ALA A 45 0.43 16.34 -7.48
CA ALA A 45 0.53 16.87 -6.13
C ALA A 45 0.25 15.80 -5.06
N ILE A 46 -0.79 14.96 -5.28
CA ILE A 46 -1.11 13.82 -4.41
C ILE A 46 0.08 12.84 -4.37
N PHE A 47 0.61 12.47 -5.54
CA PHE A 47 1.77 11.58 -5.65
C PHE A 47 2.96 12.08 -4.82
N ARG A 48 3.36 13.34 -5.02
CA ARG A 48 4.48 13.93 -4.28
C ARG A 48 4.25 13.93 -2.77
N LYS A 49 3.05 14.31 -2.31
CA LYS A 49 2.70 14.32 -0.89
C LYS A 49 2.75 12.91 -0.30
N THR A 50 2.23 11.91 -1.02
CA THR A 50 2.23 10.51 -0.57
C THR A 50 3.66 9.95 -0.52
N CYS A 51 4.45 10.15 -1.58
CA CYS A 51 5.84 9.68 -1.59
C CYS A 51 6.68 10.37 -0.50
N GLN A 52 6.49 11.67 -0.26
CA GLN A 52 7.21 12.37 0.80
C GLN A 52 6.88 11.79 2.18
N ALA A 53 5.60 11.54 2.46
CA ALA A 53 5.19 10.93 3.72
C ALA A 53 5.79 9.52 3.91
N LEU A 54 5.86 8.72 2.84
CA LEU A 54 6.48 7.38 2.90
C LEU A 54 8.01 7.43 3.02
N ILE A 55 8.66 8.49 2.52
CA ILE A 55 10.10 8.73 2.71
C ILE A 55 10.36 9.14 4.16
N ASP A 56 9.55 10.04 4.72
CA ASP A 56 9.68 10.52 6.08
C ASP A 56 9.51 9.39 7.11
N GLU A 57 8.72 8.35 6.77
CA GLU A 57 8.53 7.11 7.55
C GLU A 57 9.57 6.02 7.21
N GLU A 58 10.53 6.30 6.32
CA GLU A 58 11.58 5.37 5.88
C GLU A 58 11.06 4.02 5.31
N VAL A 59 9.91 4.05 4.61
CA VAL A 59 9.29 2.83 4.06
C VAL A 59 9.23 2.79 2.53
N LEU A 60 9.42 3.93 1.83
CA LEU A 60 9.30 3.98 0.38
C LEU A 60 10.46 3.26 -0.32
N THR A 61 10.14 2.31 -1.18
CA THR A 61 11.09 1.60 -2.02
C THR A 61 10.88 1.90 -3.51
N SER A 62 11.84 1.53 -4.35
CA SER A 62 11.69 1.66 -5.81
C SER A 62 10.54 0.81 -6.37
N LEU A 63 10.13 -0.26 -5.69
CA LEU A 63 9.03 -1.13 -6.10
C LEU A 63 7.65 -0.51 -5.82
N ASP A 64 7.58 0.47 -4.91
CA ASP A 64 6.33 1.11 -4.51
C ASP A 64 5.92 2.26 -5.43
N VAL A 65 6.81 2.70 -6.33
CA VAL A 65 6.58 3.87 -7.22
C VAL A 65 5.35 3.67 -8.10
N ASP A 66 5.16 2.47 -8.65
CA ASP A 66 4.00 2.14 -9.47
C ASP A 66 2.71 2.18 -8.64
N ALA A 67 2.73 1.61 -7.44
CA ALA A 67 1.59 1.63 -6.53
C ALA A 67 1.24 3.06 -6.10
N ALA A 68 2.24 3.89 -5.77
CA ALA A 68 2.06 5.29 -5.41
C ALA A 68 1.50 6.12 -6.59
N THR A 69 1.97 5.85 -7.83
CA THR A 69 1.45 6.49 -9.03
C THR A 69 -0.01 6.12 -9.28
N GLN A 70 -0.35 4.84 -9.16
CA GLN A 70 -1.74 4.35 -9.29
C GLN A 70 -2.64 4.90 -8.19
N TYR A 71 -2.17 4.94 -6.94
CA TYR A 71 -2.90 5.54 -5.84
C TYR A 71 -3.26 7.00 -6.14
N ALA A 72 -2.28 7.80 -6.54
CA ALA A 72 -2.49 9.22 -6.84
C ALA A 72 -3.47 9.44 -8.00
N PHE A 73 -3.39 8.61 -9.06
CA PHE A 73 -4.31 8.66 -10.19
C PHE A 73 -5.75 8.33 -9.78
N TRP A 74 -5.96 7.22 -9.07
CA TRP A 74 -7.30 6.81 -8.67
C TRP A 74 -7.91 7.73 -7.62
N PHE A 75 -7.10 8.28 -6.73
CA PHE A 75 -7.57 9.25 -5.73
C PHE A 75 -8.00 10.56 -6.39
N ASP A 76 -7.28 11.04 -7.40
CA ASP A 76 -7.69 12.19 -8.20
C ASP A 76 -9.00 11.93 -8.95
N MET A 77 -9.15 10.75 -9.56
CA MET A 77 -10.41 10.33 -10.21
C MET A 77 -11.57 10.25 -9.22
N PHE A 78 -11.34 9.74 -8.02
CA PHE A 78 -12.33 9.70 -6.96
C PHE A 78 -12.83 11.09 -6.61
N ILE A 79 -11.91 12.05 -6.39
CA ILE A 79 -12.26 13.46 -6.09
C ILE A 79 -13.07 14.07 -7.25
N ALA A 80 -12.61 13.88 -8.50
CA ALA A 80 -13.29 14.43 -9.68
C ALA A 80 -14.71 13.88 -9.85
N LEU A 81 -14.90 12.57 -9.61
CA LEU A 81 -16.23 11.96 -9.64
C LEU A 81 -17.10 12.42 -8.49
N GLN A 82 -16.55 12.60 -7.30
CA GLN A 82 -17.27 13.11 -6.14
C GLN A 82 -17.78 14.54 -6.40
N GLU A 83 -16.92 15.44 -6.89
CA GLU A 83 -17.29 16.81 -7.27
C GLU A 83 -18.41 16.82 -8.31
N LYS A 84 -18.29 15.99 -9.36
CA LYS A 84 -19.30 15.85 -10.41
C LYS A 84 -20.62 15.29 -9.86
N ASN A 85 -20.59 14.30 -8.99
CA ASN A 85 -21.78 13.69 -8.40
C ASN A 85 -22.54 14.68 -7.51
N TYR A 86 -21.85 15.49 -6.72
CA TYR A 86 -22.50 16.55 -5.93
C TYR A 86 -23.19 17.58 -6.83
N ALA A 87 -22.56 17.99 -7.94
CA ALA A 87 -23.19 18.89 -8.91
C ALA A 87 -24.44 18.26 -9.53
N MET A 88 -24.37 16.99 -9.95
CA MET A 88 -25.51 16.26 -10.53
C MET A 88 -26.67 16.07 -9.53
N ILE A 89 -26.40 15.76 -8.27
CA ILE A 89 -27.43 15.61 -7.24
C ILE A 89 -28.18 16.94 -7.05
N ASN A 90 -27.48 18.05 -7.10
CA ASN A 90 -28.07 19.37 -6.94
C ASN A 90 -28.90 19.81 -8.17
N GLU A 91 -28.50 19.38 -9.39
CA GLU A 91 -29.19 19.73 -10.63
C GLU A 91 -30.37 18.82 -10.96
N TYR A 92 -30.30 17.53 -10.58
CA TYR A 92 -31.27 16.49 -10.98
C TYR A 92 -31.92 15.83 -9.78
N SER A 93 -32.83 16.51 -9.11
CA SER A 93 -33.60 15.90 -8.02
C SER A 93 -34.53 14.74 -8.47
N ASN A 94 -34.67 14.44 -9.78
CA ASN A 94 -35.58 13.46 -10.34
C ASN A 94 -34.94 12.36 -11.22
N GLY A 95 -33.61 12.25 -11.29
CA GLY A 95 -32.90 11.30 -12.19
C GLY A 95 -32.26 10.12 -11.49
N THR A 96 -33.04 9.13 -11.02
CA THR A 96 -32.56 7.97 -10.26
C THR A 96 -31.49 7.12 -10.99
N ASN A 97 -31.56 6.98 -12.32
CA ASN A 97 -30.64 6.13 -13.09
C ASN A 97 -29.26 6.76 -13.31
N ALA A 98 -29.16 8.07 -13.48
CA ALA A 98 -27.88 8.77 -13.62
C ALA A 98 -27.10 8.75 -12.29
N ILE A 99 -27.80 8.90 -11.17
CA ILE A 99 -27.23 8.83 -9.82
C ILE A 99 -26.68 7.43 -9.53
N ALA A 100 -27.39 6.36 -9.92
CA ALA A 100 -26.95 4.99 -9.73
C ALA A 100 -25.65 4.68 -10.51
N GLY A 101 -25.52 5.13 -11.75
CA GLY A 101 -24.31 4.97 -12.55
C GLY A 101 -23.11 5.73 -11.96
N ALA A 102 -23.33 6.95 -11.52
CA ALA A 102 -22.34 7.79 -10.89
C ALA A 102 -21.87 7.21 -9.54
N ALA A 103 -22.78 6.70 -8.71
CA ALA A 103 -22.47 6.02 -7.46
C ALA A 103 -21.63 4.76 -7.71
N THR A 104 -22.00 3.94 -8.71
CA THR A 104 -21.24 2.73 -9.07
C THR A 104 -19.80 3.08 -9.52
N ALA A 105 -19.63 4.13 -10.32
CA ALA A 105 -18.30 4.59 -10.74
C ALA A 105 -17.45 5.05 -9.54
N LEU A 106 -18.07 5.80 -8.60
CA LEU A 106 -17.42 6.27 -7.38
C LEU A 106 -16.95 5.08 -6.51
N MET A 107 -17.82 4.09 -6.29
CA MET A 107 -17.46 2.88 -5.53
C MET A 107 -16.29 2.13 -6.15
N LYS A 108 -16.26 1.96 -7.48
CA LYS A 108 -15.14 1.33 -8.19
C LYS A 108 -13.83 2.10 -8.03
N CYS A 109 -13.87 3.44 -8.01
CA CYS A 109 -12.69 4.25 -7.73
C CYS A 109 -12.24 4.11 -6.28
N ASP A 110 -13.16 4.09 -5.32
CA ASP A 110 -12.87 3.88 -3.89
C ASP A 110 -12.20 2.52 -3.65
N ASP A 111 -12.69 1.44 -4.24
CA ASP A 111 -12.06 0.11 -4.19
C ASP A 111 -10.60 0.15 -4.66
N LYS A 112 -10.30 0.90 -5.74
CA LYS A 112 -8.94 1.06 -6.24
C LYS A 112 -8.08 1.89 -5.29
N VAL A 113 -8.60 3.00 -4.78
CA VAL A 113 -7.92 3.83 -3.77
C VAL A 113 -7.58 3.00 -2.54
N GLN A 114 -8.52 2.25 -1.99
CA GLN A 114 -8.31 1.38 -0.84
C GLN A 114 -7.28 0.29 -1.12
N LYS A 115 -7.35 -0.36 -2.31
CA LYS A 115 -6.37 -1.37 -2.72
C LYS A 115 -4.94 -0.82 -2.69
N TYR A 116 -4.69 0.31 -3.35
CA TYR A 116 -3.34 0.88 -3.43
C TYR A 116 -2.90 1.53 -2.11
N SER A 117 -3.83 2.10 -1.34
CA SER A 117 -3.58 2.55 0.03
C SER A 117 -3.08 1.41 0.93
N ASN A 118 -3.70 0.24 0.84
CA ASN A 118 -3.29 -0.93 1.61
C ASN A 118 -1.92 -1.46 1.15
N LEU A 119 -1.64 -1.48 -0.17
CA LEU A 119 -0.34 -1.89 -0.71
C LEU A 119 0.79 -0.98 -0.24
N LEU A 120 0.53 0.32 -0.10
CA LEU A 120 1.50 1.32 0.36
C LEU A 120 1.60 1.43 1.89
N GLY A 121 0.84 0.64 2.64
CA GLY A 121 0.81 0.73 4.10
C GLY A 121 0.21 2.04 4.64
N LEU A 122 -0.61 2.75 3.87
CA LEU A 122 -1.23 4.01 4.29
C LEU A 122 -2.38 3.82 5.27
N SER A 123 -2.95 2.61 5.36
CA SER A 123 -4.02 2.29 6.32
C SER A 123 -3.44 1.87 7.67
N ILE A 124 -4.18 2.15 8.75
CA ILE A 124 -3.80 1.74 10.11
C ILE A 124 -3.57 0.22 10.19
N LYS A 125 -4.47 -0.58 9.62
CA LYS A 125 -4.33 -2.05 9.57
C LYS A 125 -3.08 -2.51 8.86
N ALA A 126 -2.70 -1.88 7.76
CA ALA A 126 -1.49 -2.24 7.02
C ALA A 126 -0.24 -1.89 7.82
N ARG A 127 -0.23 -0.75 8.52
CA ARG A 127 0.87 -0.35 9.43
C ARG A 127 0.99 -1.27 10.63
N ASP A 128 -0.12 -1.63 11.27
CA ASP A 128 -0.12 -2.57 12.39
C ASP A 128 0.40 -3.95 11.97
N LEU A 129 0.06 -4.39 10.75
CA LEU A 129 0.57 -5.64 10.20
C LEU A 129 2.08 -5.56 9.95
N MET A 130 2.59 -4.47 9.35
CA MET A 130 4.04 -4.25 9.16
C MET A 130 4.78 -4.22 10.49
N ALA A 131 4.30 -3.46 11.46
CA ALA A 131 4.89 -3.39 12.80
C ALA A 131 4.90 -4.75 13.54
N SER A 132 3.91 -5.61 13.29
CA SER A 132 3.89 -6.96 13.84
C SER A 132 4.95 -7.88 13.21
N PHE A 133 5.27 -7.70 11.92
CA PHE A 133 6.35 -8.43 11.25
C PHE A 133 7.73 -7.99 11.77
N GLU A 134 7.96 -6.69 11.95
CA GLU A 134 9.21 -6.16 12.51
C GLU A 134 9.47 -6.66 13.93
N LYS A 135 8.44 -6.75 14.78
CA LYS A 135 8.57 -7.35 16.12
C LYS A 135 8.96 -8.82 16.08
N ILE A 136 8.39 -9.59 15.15
CA ILE A 136 8.75 -11.01 14.99
C ILE A 136 10.21 -11.17 14.53
N GLU A 137 10.71 -10.26 13.71
CA GLU A 137 12.13 -10.27 13.29
C GLU A 137 13.07 -9.86 14.44
N ALA A 138 12.69 -8.88 15.27
CA ALA A 138 13.45 -8.42 16.40
C ALA A 138 13.52 -9.46 17.56
N ASP A 139 12.44 -10.19 17.79
CA ASP A 139 12.37 -11.24 18.83
C ASP A 139 13.06 -12.56 18.42
N THR A 140 13.44 -12.71 17.15
CA THR A 140 14.20 -13.86 16.69
C THR A 140 15.70 -13.60 16.88
N GLU A 141 16.18 -13.61 18.14
CA GLU A 141 17.63 -13.74 18.40
C GLU A 141 18.17 -14.93 17.60
N SER A 142 19.20 -14.69 16.81
CA SER A 142 19.83 -15.74 16.02
C SER A 142 20.26 -16.88 16.95
N PRO A 143 19.98 -18.17 16.62
CA PRO A 143 20.47 -19.30 17.39
C PRO A 143 22.01 -19.27 17.62
N ILE A 144 22.73 -18.55 16.74
CA ILE A 144 24.17 -18.32 16.84
C ILE A 144 24.49 -17.32 17.95
N GLU A 145 23.69 -16.26 18.12
CA GLU A 145 23.86 -15.27 19.20
C GLU A 145 23.51 -15.87 20.56
N MET A 146 22.47 -16.72 20.63
CA MET A 146 22.18 -17.48 21.86
C MET A 146 23.29 -18.50 22.20
N ALA A 147 23.87 -19.15 21.20
CA ALA A 147 24.99 -20.07 21.42
C ALA A 147 26.24 -19.33 21.88
N LEU A 148 26.53 -18.14 21.36
CA LEU A 148 27.67 -17.31 21.79
C LEU A 148 27.50 -16.75 23.20
N LYS A 149 26.28 -16.38 23.62
CA LYS A 149 25.98 -15.92 24.99
C LYS A 149 26.17 -17.05 26.05
N ASN A 150 26.01 -18.31 25.65
CA ASN A 150 26.15 -19.48 26.53
C ASN A 150 27.60 -20.05 26.60
N LEU A 151 28.54 -19.48 25.83
CA LEU A 151 29.95 -19.90 25.78
C LEU A 151 30.89 -18.94 26.56
N GLY A 152 30.35 -17.88 27.16
CA GLY A 152 31.09 -16.94 28.03
C GLY A 152 30.65 -17.08 29.47
#